data_14c1a05d4b3e08bf7bed43cef649ceca
#
_entry.id   14c1a05d4b3e08bf7bed43cef649ceca
#
_cell.length_a   1.000
_cell.length_b   1.000
_cell.length_c   1.000
_cell.angle_alpha   90.00
_cell.angle_beta   90.00
_cell.angle_gamma   90.00
#
_symmetry.space_group_name_H-M   'P 1'
#
loop_
_entity.id
_entity.type
_entity.pdbx_description
1 polymer ?
#
loop_
_entity_poly.entity_id
_entity_poly.type
_entity_poly.pdbx_seq_one_letter_code
_entity_poly.pdbx_strand_id
1 'polypeptide(L)'
;IYVYAFIFVGAAEEISFISSSIRENIVLSALIMSLGLYPYTFLLCKAQLRKTGVSIFKASKSLGKNNFQTIYLILLPSLKPAIIAGTVLCIFETISDFGGVATLGINTLTVGIFNIWFGYQDLISGAKISLMLFLLAMIILYISKLSSESRKSSGAGKANHSLIKPSKIFNFSIALFCSFVFVITFIFPFIQLIVWSSENIKNNIPLELIFNS
;
A
#
# COMPACT_ATOMS: atom_id res chain seq x y z
N ILE A 1 -3.71 6.34 -5.33
CA ILE A 1 -2.69 5.54 -6.06
C ILE A 1 -2.32 6.18 -7.39
N TYR A 2 -3.31 6.61 -8.22
CA TYR A 2 -3.06 7.25 -9.51
C TYR A 2 -2.04 8.40 -9.45
N VAL A 3 -2.25 9.39 -8.57
CA VAL A 3 -1.31 10.53 -8.41
C VAL A 3 0.09 10.04 -8.00
N TYR A 4 0.15 9.03 -7.17
CA TYR A 4 1.40 8.43 -6.70
C TYR A 4 2.17 7.76 -7.85
N ALA A 5 1.49 6.91 -8.63
CA ALA A 5 2.07 6.28 -9.82
C ALA A 5 2.53 7.31 -10.85
N PHE A 6 1.72 8.34 -11.10
CA PHE A 6 2.04 9.44 -12.02
C PHE A 6 3.31 10.19 -11.62
N ILE A 7 3.49 10.48 -10.32
CA ILE A 7 4.69 11.17 -9.82
C ILE A 7 5.94 10.32 -10.02
N PHE A 8 5.86 9.01 -9.69
CA PHE A 8 7.02 8.14 -9.84
C PHE A 8 7.40 7.91 -11.31
N VAL A 9 6.44 7.78 -12.20
CA VAL A 9 6.69 7.66 -13.64
C VAL A 9 7.27 8.96 -14.19
N GLY A 10 6.66 10.11 -13.86
CA GLY A 10 7.13 11.41 -14.33
C GLY A 10 8.53 11.76 -13.84
N ALA A 11 8.82 11.53 -12.54
CA ALA A 11 10.16 11.72 -12.01
C ALA A 11 11.21 10.81 -12.65
N ALA A 12 10.80 9.60 -13.07
CA ALA A 12 11.68 8.67 -13.76
C ALA A 12 11.87 9.05 -15.24
N GLU A 13 10.89 9.69 -15.87
CA GLU A 13 11.01 10.23 -17.24
C GLU A 13 12.03 11.37 -17.31
N GLU A 14 12.19 12.17 -16.27
CA GLU A 14 13.26 13.18 -16.17
C GLU A 14 14.65 12.53 -16.12
N ILE A 15 14.77 11.31 -15.60
CA ILE A 15 15.99 10.51 -15.59
C ILE A 15 15.93 9.56 -16.78
N SER A 16 16.31 10.02 -17.97
CA SER A 16 16.11 9.36 -19.26
C SER A 16 16.57 7.90 -19.38
N PHE A 17 17.41 7.43 -18.46
CA PHE A 17 17.87 6.03 -18.41
C PHE A 17 16.90 5.07 -17.73
N ILE A 18 16.00 5.57 -16.88
CA ILE A 18 15.11 4.75 -16.04
C ILE A 18 13.69 4.65 -16.64
N SER A 19 13.29 5.61 -17.46
CA SER A 19 11.91 5.75 -17.97
C SER A 19 11.44 4.53 -18.77
N SER A 20 12.27 3.99 -19.67
CA SER A 20 11.90 2.80 -20.47
C SER A 20 11.82 1.52 -19.62
N SER A 21 12.52 1.48 -18.47
CA SER A 21 12.54 0.32 -17.58
C SER A 21 11.35 0.29 -16.60
N ILE A 22 10.69 1.41 -16.34
CA ILE A 22 9.55 1.47 -15.41
C ILE A 22 8.26 1.10 -16.09
N ARG A 23 8.01 1.64 -17.27
CA ARG A 23 6.83 1.28 -18.06
C ARG A 23 6.95 -0.18 -18.50
N GLU A 24 5.86 -0.91 -18.35
CA GLU A 24 5.74 -2.33 -18.70
C GLU A 24 6.53 -3.30 -17.79
N ASN A 25 7.35 -2.80 -16.86
CA ASN A 25 8.03 -3.67 -15.89
C ASN A 25 7.12 -3.97 -14.69
N ILE A 26 6.52 -5.16 -14.71
CA ILE A 26 5.57 -5.61 -13.68
C ILE A 26 6.17 -5.56 -12.27
N VAL A 27 7.45 -5.92 -12.10
CA VAL A 27 8.11 -5.94 -10.79
C VAL A 27 8.25 -4.52 -10.22
N LEU A 28 8.69 -3.59 -11.06
CA LEU A 28 8.90 -2.20 -10.65
C LEU A 28 7.57 -1.50 -10.35
N SER A 29 6.57 -1.76 -11.18
CA SER A 29 5.20 -1.28 -10.97
C SER A 29 4.58 -1.85 -9.69
N ALA A 30 4.79 -3.14 -9.40
CA ALA A 30 4.35 -3.75 -8.15
C ALA A 30 5.04 -3.12 -6.93
N LEU A 31 6.32 -2.76 -7.02
CA LEU A 31 7.02 -2.04 -5.96
C LEU A 31 6.44 -0.64 -5.73
N ILE A 32 6.19 0.12 -6.78
CA ILE A 32 5.58 1.46 -6.69
C ILE A 32 4.18 1.36 -6.05
N MET A 33 3.35 0.43 -6.51
CA MET A 33 2.01 0.20 -5.96
C MET A 33 2.08 -0.24 -4.49
N SER A 34 3.02 -1.13 -4.14
CA SER A 34 3.19 -1.60 -2.76
C SER A 34 3.60 -0.49 -1.79
N LEU A 35 4.44 0.46 -2.25
CA LEU A 35 4.80 1.65 -1.47
C LEU A 35 3.60 2.58 -1.20
N GLY A 36 2.62 2.62 -2.09
CA GLY A 36 1.37 3.36 -1.87
C GLY A 36 0.39 2.62 -0.96
N LEU A 37 0.38 1.29 -1.00
CA LEU A 37 -0.62 0.45 -0.34
C LEU A 37 -0.20 -0.11 1.03
N TYR A 38 1.09 -0.09 1.39
CA TYR A 38 1.56 -0.63 2.67
C TYR A 38 0.83 -0.09 3.91
N PRO A 39 0.33 1.17 3.94
CA PRO A 39 -0.34 1.69 5.13
C PRO A 39 -1.59 0.90 5.52
N TYR A 40 -2.31 0.30 4.56
CA TYR A 40 -3.48 -0.53 4.85
C TYR A 40 -3.13 -1.70 5.76
N THR A 41 -2.16 -2.51 5.34
CA THR A 41 -1.70 -3.67 6.13
C THR A 41 -1.04 -3.23 7.44
N PHE A 42 -0.23 -2.17 7.40
CA PHE A 42 0.44 -1.63 8.59
C PHE A 42 -0.55 -1.18 9.67
N LEU A 43 -1.60 -0.43 9.30
CA LEU A 43 -2.58 0.07 10.25
C LEU A 43 -3.38 -1.06 10.91
N LEU A 44 -3.77 -2.08 10.13
CA LEU A 44 -4.49 -3.24 10.67
C LEU A 44 -3.60 -4.07 11.61
N CYS A 45 -2.35 -4.31 11.24
CA CYS A 45 -1.39 -4.99 12.10
C CYS A 45 -1.12 -4.20 13.38
N LYS A 46 -0.95 -2.88 13.29
CA LYS A 46 -0.77 -1.99 14.44
C LYS A 46 -1.99 -2.01 15.37
N ALA A 47 -3.20 -1.99 14.82
CA ALA A 47 -4.43 -2.08 15.61
C ALA A 47 -4.53 -3.42 16.35
N GLN A 48 -4.20 -4.52 15.69
CA GLN A 48 -4.17 -5.85 16.28
C GLN A 48 -3.12 -5.97 17.38
N LEU A 49 -1.92 -5.47 17.15
CA LEU A 49 -0.83 -5.45 18.15
C LEU A 49 -1.21 -4.65 19.39
N ARG A 50 -1.90 -3.54 19.24
CA ARG A 50 -2.38 -2.75 20.38
C ARG A 50 -3.39 -3.50 21.24
N LYS A 51 -4.21 -4.35 20.64
CA LYS A 51 -5.22 -5.14 21.39
C LYS A 51 -4.61 -6.30 22.16
N THR A 52 -3.65 -7.01 21.59
CA THR A 52 -3.21 -8.32 22.09
C THR A 52 -1.71 -8.41 22.35
N GLY A 53 -0.89 -7.57 21.71
CA GLY A 53 0.56 -7.73 21.67
C GLY A 53 1.24 -7.66 23.04
N VAL A 54 0.83 -6.75 23.93
CA VAL A 54 1.49 -6.55 25.24
C VAL A 54 1.22 -7.74 26.17
N SER A 55 -0.01 -8.24 26.21
CA SER A 55 -0.38 -9.39 27.07
C SER A 55 0.32 -10.66 26.61
N ILE A 56 0.35 -10.91 25.30
CA ILE A 56 1.03 -12.06 24.69
C ILE A 56 2.53 -12.00 24.95
N PHE A 57 3.13 -10.82 24.78
CA PHE A 57 4.56 -10.63 25.02
C PHE A 57 4.95 -10.89 26.49
N LYS A 58 4.19 -10.37 27.43
CA LYS A 58 4.42 -10.62 28.87
C LYS A 58 4.27 -12.11 29.23
N ALA A 59 3.21 -12.74 28.75
CA ALA A 59 2.99 -14.17 28.98
C ALA A 59 4.13 -15.03 28.42
N SER A 60 4.64 -14.70 27.23
CA SER A 60 5.76 -15.44 26.64
C SER A 60 7.07 -15.27 27.43
N LYS A 61 7.29 -14.07 28.00
CA LYS A 61 8.45 -13.82 28.87
C LYS A 61 8.36 -14.59 30.17
N SER A 62 7.18 -14.70 30.77
CA SER A 62 6.97 -15.53 31.98
C SER A 62 7.23 -17.01 31.70
N LEU A 63 7.10 -17.46 30.45
CA LEU A 63 7.43 -18.82 30.00
C LEU A 63 8.90 -18.97 29.59
N GLY A 64 9.75 -17.98 29.85
CA GLY A 64 11.22 -18.03 29.59
C GLY A 64 11.59 -17.90 28.09
N LYS A 65 10.66 -17.50 27.22
CA LYS A 65 10.96 -17.34 25.79
C LYS A 65 11.84 -16.12 25.52
N ASN A 66 12.79 -16.28 24.59
CA ASN A 66 13.60 -15.18 24.10
C ASN A 66 12.77 -14.21 23.22
N ASN A 67 13.22 -12.97 23.03
CA ASN A 67 12.53 -11.95 22.22
C ASN A 67 12.25 -12.43 20.80
N PHE A 68 13.22 -13.06 20.16
CA PHE A 68 13.09 -13.59 18.81
C PHE A 68 12.04 -14.70 18.71
N GLN A 69 12.06 -15.63 19.65
CA GLN A 69 11.07 -16.71 19.74
C GLN A 69 9.67 -16.16 20.00
N THR A 70 9.54 -15.13 20.84
CA THR A 70 8.26 -14.48 21.11
C THR A 70 7.68 -13.86 19.84
N ILE A 71 8.50 -13.17 19.06
CA ILE A 71 8.05 -12.52 17.82
C ILE A 71 7.62 -13.57 16.79
N TYR A 72 8.48 -14.54 16.48
CA TYR A 72 8.22 -15.48 15.39
C TYR A 72 7.19 -16.56 15.73
N LEU A 73 7.23 -17.11 16.94
CA LEU A 73 6.36 -18.24 17.31
C LEU A 73 5.00 -17.84 17.85
N ILE A 74 4.88 -16.61 18.37
CA ILE A 74 3.66 -16.20 19.07
C ILE A 74 3.06 -14.95 18.45
N LEU A 75 3.84 -13.88 18.30
CA LEU A 75 3.33 -12.59 17.85
C LEU A 75 2.97 -12.61 16.37
N LEU A 76 3.85 -13.10 15.51
CA LEU A 76 3.63 -13.17 14.05
C LEU A 76 2.41 -14.05 13.69
N PRO A 77 2.23 -15.26 14.26
CA PRO A 77 1.01 -16.02 14.06
C PRO A 77 -0.27 -15.34 14.57
N SER A 78 -0.19 -14.55 15.63
CA SER A 78 -1.34 -13.79 16.14
C SER A 78 -1.75 -12.62 15.23
N LEU A 79 -0.82 -12.15 14.39
CA LEU A 79 -1.07 -11.10 13.39
C LEU A 79 -1.63 -11.63 12.06
N LYS A 80 -1.60 -12.95 11.81
CA LYS A 80 -2.09 -13.53 10.54
C LYS A 80 -3.46 -12.99 10.10
N PRO A 81 -4.50 -12.88 10.94
CA PRO A 81 -5.78 -12.36 10.50
C PRO A 81 -5.72 -10.90 10.06
N ALA A 82 -4.90 -10.07 10.73
CA ALA A 82 -4.72 -8.67 10.36
C ALA A 82 -3.93 -8.53 9.05
N ILE A 83 -2.91 -9.37 8.85
CA ILE A 83 -2.14 -9.42 7.61
C ILE A 83 -3.03 -9.84 6.45
N ILE A 84 -3.82 -10.91 6.61
CA ILE A 84 -4.75 -11.37 5.57
C ILE A 84 -5.75 -10.27 5.21
N ALA A 85 -6.37 -9.63 6.21
CA ALA A 85 -7.32 -8.55 5.97
C ALA A 85 -6.67 -7.36 5.25
N GLY A 86 -5.45 -6.97 5.65
CA GLY A 86 -4.70 -5.91 4.99
C GLY A 86 -4.31 -6.25 3.55
N THR A 87 -3.85 -7.47 3.32
CA THR A 87 -3.51 -7.95 1.97
C THR A 87 -4.75 -7.97 1.06
N VAL A 88 -5.90 -8.41 1.56
CA VAL A 88 -7.15 -8.41 0.79
C VAL A 88 -7.57 -6.99 0.43
N LEU A 89 -7.45 -6.03 1.35
CA LEU A 89 -7.69 -4.61 1.03
C LEU A 89 -6.74 -4.11 -0.07
N CYS A 90 -5.45 -4.41 0.01
CA CYS A 90 -4.49 -4.06 -1.03
C CYS A 90 -4.85 -4.69 -2.39
N ILE A 91 -5.26 -5.96 -2.40
CA ILE A 91 -5.69 -6.64 -3.62
C ILE A 91 -6.91 -5.94 -4.23
N PHE A 92 -7.93 -5.60 -3.43
CA PHE A 92 -9.12 -4.91 -3.93
C PHE A 92 -8.80 -3.52 -4.47
N GLU A 93 -7.96 -2.78 -3.76
CA GLU A 93 -7.52 -1.46 -4.19
C GLU A 93 -6.76 -1.54 -5.53
N THR A 94 -5.87 -2.54 -5.68
CA THR A 94 -5.12 -2.75 -6.93
C THR A 94 -6.04 -3.21 -8.07
N ILE A 95 -7.00 -4.11 -7.81
CA ILE A 95 -7.95 -4.59 -8.82
C ILE A 95 -8.87 -3.47 -9.31
N SER A 96 -9.30 -2.58 -8.41
CA SER A 96 -10.19 -1.47 -8.76
C SER A 96 -9.46 -0.26 -9.36
N ASP A 97 -8.13 -0.19 -9.22
CA ASP A 97 -7.37 0.93 -9.74
C ASP A 97 -7.18 0.83 -11.26
N PHE A 98 -7.76 1.80 -11.96
CA PHE A 98 -7.55 2.00 -13.39
C PHE A 98 -6.38 2.94 -13.65
N GLY A 99 -6.39 4.10 -12.99
CA GLY A 99 -5.50 5.21 -13.33
C GLY A 99 -4.04 4.92 -13.02
N GLY A 100 -3.75 4.34 -11.85
CA GLY A 100 -2.37 4.01 -11.44
C GLY A 100 -1.74 2.97 -12.36
N VAL A 101 -2.46 1.88 -12.65
CA VAL A 101 -1.93 0.81 -13.51
C VAL A 101 -1.82 1.23 -14.98
N ALA A 102 -2.76 2.06 -15.48
CA ALA A 102 -2.69 2.61 -16.83
C ALA A 102 -1.48 3.54 -16.99
N THR A 103 -1.18 4.38 -16.00
CA THR A 103 0.00 5.26 -15.99
C THR A 103 1.31 4.46 -16.00
N LEU A 104 1.33 3.31 -15.31
CA LEU A 104 2.47 2.40 -15.30
C LEU A 104 2.60 1.56 -16.59
N GLY A 105 1.68 1.70 -17.53
CA GLY A 105 1.69 0.97 -18.81
C GLY A 105 1.29 -0.50 -18.69
N ILE A 106 0.64 -0.90 -17.58
CA ILE A 106 0.25 -2.31 -17.36
C ILE A 106 -1.18 -2.55 -17.80
N ASN A 107 -1.37 -3.53 -18.67
CA ASN A 107 -2.69 -3.97 -19.11
C ASN A 107 -3.32 -4.92 -18.08
N THR A 108 -4.10 -4.35 -17.16
CA THR A 108 -4.92 -5.11 -16.22
C THR A 108 -6.32 -5.36 -16.79
N LEU A 109 -7.10 -6.25 -16.13
CA LEU A 109 -8.51 -6.46 -16.49
C LEU A 109 -9.32 -5.15 -16.45
N THR A 110 -9.05 -4.28 -15.48
CA THR A 110 -9.72 -2.98 -15.32
C THR A 110 -9.41 -2.03 -16.47
N VAL A 111 -8.14 -1.98 -16.90
CA VAL A 111 -7.73 -1.22 -18.11
C VAL A 111 -8.39 -1.82 -19.36
N GLY A 112 -8.45 -3.16 -19.46
CA GLY A 112 -9.14 -3.85 -20.56
C GLY A 112 -10.63 -3.53 -20.62
N ILE A 113 -11.34 -3.53 -19.49
CA ILE A 113 -12.75 -3.15 -19.40
C ILE A 113 -12.94 -1.71 -19.88
N PHE A 114 -12.11 -0.79 -19.44
CA PHE A 114 -12.18 0.61 -19.83
C PHE A 114 -11.98 0.78 -21.35
N ASN A 115 -10.97 0.14 -21.92
CA ASN A 115 -10.67 0.20 -23.35
C ASN A 115 -11.81 -0.38 -24.19
N ILE A 116 -12.43 -1.50 -23.78
CA ILE A 116 -13.56 -2.12 -24.48
C ILE A 116 -14.79 -1.22 -24.40
N TRP A 117 -15.07 -0.68 -23.20
CA TRP A 117 -16.26 0.13 -23.00
C TRP A 117 -16.18 1.48 -23.73
N PHE A 118 -15.08 2.21 -23.56
CA PHE A 118 -14.91 3.55 -24.10
C PHE A 118 -14.18 3.59 -25.44
N GLY A 119 -13.20 2.70 -25.66
CA GLY A 119 -12.42 2.66 -26.90
C GLY A 119 -13.16 1.97 -28.05
N TYR A 120 -13.73 0.80 -27.80
CA TYR A 120 -14.48 0.04 -28.82
C TYR A 120 -15.97 0.27 -28.75
N GLN A 121 -16.49 1.01 -27.76
CA GLN A 121 -17.91 1.28 -27.55
C GLN A 121 -18.78 0.00 -27.43
N ASP A 122 -18.17 -1.11 -27.04
CA ASP A 122 -18.85 -2.40 -26.83
C ASP A 122 -19.24 -2.57 -25.36
N LEU A 123 -20.44 -2.08 -25.02
CA LEU A 123 -21.01 -2.18 -23.68
C LEU A 123 -21.24 -3.64 -23.24
N ILE A 124 -21.60 -4.52 -24.16
CA ILE A 124 -21.96 -5.90 -23.85
C ILE A 124 -20.69 -6.68 -23.46
N SER A 125 -19.63 -6.57 -24.24
CA SER A 125 -18.36 -7.22 -23.94
C SER A 125 -17.71 -6.62 -22.68
N GLY A 126 -17.77 -5.31 -22.50
CA GLY A 126 -17.32 -4.65 -21.26
C GLY A 126 -18.06 -5.16 -20.02
N ALA A 127 -19.39 -5.30 -20.10
CA ALA A 127 -20.19 -5.82 -18.99
C ALA A 127 -19.86 -7.30 -18.65
N LYS A 128 -19.61 -8.14 -19.66
CA LYS A 128 -19.20 -9.54 -19.44
C LYS A 128 -17.88 -9.65 -18.68
N ILE A 129 -16.88 -8.85 -19.05
CA ILE A 129 -15.57 -8.86 -18.39
C ILE A 129 -15.68 -8.26 -16.99
N SER A 130 -16.51 -7.23 -16.78
CA SER A 130 -16.78 -6.66 -15.45
C SER A 130 -17.43 -7.69 -14.52
N LEU A 131 -18.35 -8.53 -15.04
CA LEU A 131 -18.94 -9.61 -14.28
C LEU A 131 -17.90 -10.66 -13.88
N MET A 132 -16.97 -10.98 -14.79
CA MET A 132 -15.87 -11.90 -14.47
C MET A 132 -14.97 -11.33 -13.36
N LEU A 133 -14.65 -10.03 -13.41
CA LEU A 133 -13.89 -9.35 -12.37
C LEU A 133 -14.63 -9.35 -11.02
N PHE A 134 -15.95 -9.13 -11.04
CA PHE A 134 -16.81 -9.20 -9.85
C PHE A 134 -16.80 -10.61 -9.23
N LEU A 135 -16.92 -11.66 -10.03
CA LEU A 135 -16.86 -13.04 -9.55
C LEU A 135 -15.49 -13.35 -8.94
N LEU A 136 -14.40 -12.90 -9.54
CA LEU A 136 -13.05 -13.03 -9.00
C LEU A 136 -12.93 -12.35 -7.63
N ALA A 137 -13.47 -11.13 -7.49
CA ALA A 137 -13.49 -10.41 -6.22
C ALA A 137 -14.28 -11.16 -5.15
N MET A 138 -15.44 -11.75 -5.50
CA MET A 138 -16.24 -12.58 -4.58
C MET A 138 -15.49 -13.83 -4.13
N ILE A 139 -14.75 -14.49 -5.03
CA ILE A 139 -13.91 -15.65 -4.69
C ILE A 139 -12.82 -15.25 -3.70
N ILE A 140 -12.14 -14.13 -3.92
CA ILE A 140 -11.08 -13.63 -3.01
C ILE A 140 -11.67 -13.35 -1.62
N LEU A 141 -12.85 -12.71 -1.54
CA LEU A 141 -13.54 -12.46 -0.27
C LEU A 141 -13.90 -13.78 0.44
N TYR A 142 -14.40 -14.74 -0.29
CA TYR A 142 -14.77 -16.04 0.28
C TYR A 142 -13.56 -16.77 0.86
N ILE A 143 -12.45 -16.84 0.12
CA ILE A 143 -11.20 -17.45 0.59
C ILE A 143 -10.66 -16.69 1.81
N SER A 144 -10.71 -15.36 1.81
CA SER A 144 -10.29 -14.53 2.93
C SER A 144 -11.10 -14.83 4.20
N LYS A 145 -12.43 -14.97 4.06
CA LYS A 145 -13.32 -15.30 5.16
C LYS A 145 -12.99 -16.67 5.77
N LEU A 146 -12.80 -17.69 4.96
CA LEU A 146 -12.41 -19.03 5.42
C LEU A 146 -11.08 -19.01 6.18
N SER A 147 -10.11 -18.23 5.71
CA SER A 147 -8.80 -18.09 6.37
C SER A 147 -8.86 -17.29 7.67
N SER A 148 -9.84 -16.39 7.83
CA SER A 148 -10.01 -15.55 9.01
C SER A 148 -10.81 -16.22 10.12
N GLU A 149 -11.79 -17.06 9.80
CA GLU A 149 -12.66 -17.73 10.78
C GLU A 149 -11.93 -18.74 11.66
N SER A 150 -10.80 -19.26 11.21
CA SER A 150 -10.02 -20.28 11.94
C SER A 150 -9.47 -19.83 13.30
N ARG A 151 -9.58 -18.55 13.67
CA ARG A 151 -9.17 -18.06 14.99
C ARG A 151 -9.99 -16.85 15.46
N LYS A 152 -11.17 -17.10 15.97
CA LYS A 152 -11.80 -16.18 16.93
C LYS A 152 -10.93 -16.18 18.17
N SER A 153 -9.96 -15.27 18.23
CA SER A 153 -9.12 -15.06 19.40
C SER A 153 -9.97 -14.55 20.55
N SER A 154 -10.30 -15.45 21.45
CA SER A 154 -10.81 -15.13 22.78
C SER A 154 -9.74 -14.32 23.53
N GLY A 155 -10.09 -13.13 23.99
CA GLY A 155 -9.28 -12.42 24.96
C GLY A 155 -9.05 -10.94 24.68
N ALA A 156 -10.12 -10.14 24.86
CA ALA A 156 -9.97 -8.72 25.12
C ALA A 156 -9.43 -8.51 26.55
N GLY A 157 -8.18 -8.82 26.79
CA GLY A 157 -7.49 -8.39 27.99
C GLY A 157 -7.24 -6.88 27.91
N LYS A 158 -7.67 -6.11 28.92
CA LYS A 158 -7.30 -4.69 29.06
C LYS A 158 -5.79 -4.57 28.94
N ALA A 159 -5.30 -3.98 27.86
CA ALA A 159 -3.89 -3.76 27.62
C ALA A 159 -3.38 -2.66 28.55
N ASN A 160 -2.81 -3.05 29.68
CA ASN A 160 -1.94 -2.13 30.43
C ASN A 160 -0.72 -1.82 29.58
N HIS A 161 -0.60 -0.57 29.15
CA HIS A 161 0.49 -0.05 28.34
C HIS A 161 1.82 -0.02 29.12
N SER A 162 2.39 -1.17 29.42
CA SER A 162 3.81 -1.21 29.79
C SER A 162 4.63 -1.28 28.50
N LEU A 163 5.23 -0.16 28.16
CA LEU A 163 6.14 -0.05 27.03
C LEU A 163 7.31 -1.01 27.22
N ILE A 164 7.46 -1.96 26.31
CA ILE A 164 8.67 -2.76 26.17
C ILE A 164 9.75 -1.77 25.75
N LYS A 165 10.78 -1.58 26.55
CA LYS A 165 11.93 -0.73 26.21
C LYS A 165 12.92 -1.58 25.40
N PRO A 166 12.94 -1.51 24.07
CA PRO A 166 13.97 -2.18 23.29
C PRO A 166 15.33 -1.49 23.46
N SER A 167 16.40 -2.19 23.07
CA SER A 167 17.76 -1.63 23.09
C SER A 167 17.83 -0.33 22.28
N LYS A 168 18.63 0.65 22.72
CA LYS A 168 18.79 1.95 22.03
C LYS A 168 19.22 1.78 20.57
N ILE A 169 20.12 0.83 20.29
CA ILE A 169 20.61 0.53 18.93
C ILE A 169 19.48 -0.02 18.05
N PHE A 170 18.65 -0.93 18.57
CA PHE A 170 17.52 -1.50 17.83
C PHE A 170 16.45 -0.45 17.53
N ASN A 171 16.18 0.44 18.48
CA ASN A 171 15.27 1.57 18.25
C ASN A 171 15.78 2.52 17.16
N PHE A 172 17.07 2.82 17.15
CA PHE A 172 17.69 3.69 16.17
C PHE A 172 17.60 3.08 14.77
N SER A 173 17.89 1.78 14.64
CA SER A 173 17.79 1.08 13.34
C SER A 173 16.36 1.05 12.80
N ILE A 174 15.36 0.79 13.65
CA ILE A 174 13.94 0.84 13.25
C ILE A 174 13.53 2.27 12.87
N ALA A 175 13.92 3.27 13.66
CA ALA A 175 13.61 4.66 13.38
C ALA A 175 14.22 5.11 12.04
N LEU A 176 15.45 4.71 11.75
CA LEU A 176 16.13 4.99 10.48
C LEU A 176 15.38 4.36 9.30
N PHE A 177 15.01 3.07 9.43
CA PHE A 177 14.23 2.36 8.40
C PHE A 177 12.86 3.00 8.16
N CYS A 178 12.11 3.30 9.22
CA CYS A 178 10.82 3.97 9.11
C CYS A 178 10.94 5.37 8.51
N SER A 179 11.99 6.12 8.88
CA SER A 179 12.27 7.44 8.31
C SER A 179 12.60 7.34 6.81
N PHE A 180 13.39 6.35 6.40
CA PHE A 180 13.72 6.11 5.00
C PHE A 180 12.47 5.78 4.17
N VAL A 181 11.62 4.88 4.65
CA VAL A 181 10.34 4.55 3.99
C VAL A 181 9.45 5.79 3.91
N PHE A 182 9.36 6.58 4.98
CA PHE A 182 8.56 7.81 5.00
C PHE A 182 9.07 8.86 4.00
N VAL A 183 10.38 9.04 3.89
CA VAL A 183 10.99 9.96 2.93
C VAL A 183 10.64 9.56 1.50
N ILE A 184 10.83 8.28 1.15
CA ILE A 184 10.53 7.80 -0.21
C ILE A 184 9.03 7.87 -0.51
N THR A 185 8.19 7.47 0.45
CA THR A 185 6.75 7.32 0.20
C THR A 185 6.01 8.67 0.24
N PHE A 186 6.46 9.61 1.05
CA PHE A 186 5.74 10.85 1.29
C PHE A 186 6.52 12.10 0.85
N ILE A 187 7.75 12.24 1.31
CA ILE A 187 8.52 13.48 1.07
C ILE A 187 8.90 13.59 -0.40
N PHE A 188 9.40 12.53 -1.01
CA PHE A 188 9.81 12.54 -2.43
C PHE A 188 8.66 12.93 -3.37
N PRO A 189 7.47 12.28 -3.35
CA PRO A 189 6.35 12.69 -4.18
C PRO A 189 5.88 14.13 -3.92
N PHE A 190 5.93 14.57 -2.66
CA PHE A 190 5.52 15.92 -2.30
C PHE A 190 6.47 16.99 -2.85
N ILE A 191 7.78 16.77 -2.77
CA ILE A 191 8.79 17.66 -3.36
C ILE A 191 8.61 17.71 -4.89
N GLN A 192 8.42 16.57 -5.54
CA GLN A 192 8.26 16.52 -7.01
C GLN A 192 7.03 17.32 -7.47
N LEU A 193 5.91 17.23 -6.76
CA LEU A 193 4.74 18.06 -7.04
C LEU A 193 5.03 19.57 -6.91
N ILE A 194 5.80 19.97 -5.90
CA ILE A 194 6.18 21.37 -5.71
C ILE A 194 7.06 21.85 -6.87
N VAL A 195 8.03 21.04 -7.30
CA VAL A 195 8.91 21.36 -8.42
C VAL A 195 8.10 21.58 -9.69
N TRP A 196 7.25 20.60 -10.06
CA TRP A 196 6.40 20.75 -11.25
C TRP A 196 5.42 21.92 -11.17
N SER A 197 4.87 22.19 -9.97
CA SER A 197 4.00 23.35 -9.77
C SER A 197 4.76 24.66 -10.01
N SER A 198 5.99 24.76 -9.51
CA SER A 198 6.80 25.97 -9.67
C SER A 198 7.24 26.23 -11.12
N GLU A 199 7.56 25.16 -11.86
CA GLU A 199 7.91 25.24 -13.28
C GLU A 199 6.71 25.65 -14.14
N ASN A 200 5.53 25.10 -13.85
CA ASN A 200 4.29 25.44 -14.56
C ASN A 200 3.87 26.89 -14.33
N ILE A 201 4.03 27.40 -13.11
CA ILE A 201 3.77 28.80 -12.79
C ILE A 201 4.72 29.71 -13.54
N LYS A 202 6.02 29.37 -13.61
CA LYS A 202 7.04 30.16 -14.27
C LYS A 202 6.85 30.22 -15.81
N ASN A 203 6.37 29.13 -16.41
CA ASN A 203 6.27 29.00 -17.87
C ASN A 203 4.89 29.40 -18.43
N ASN A 204 3.81 29.31 -17.66
CA ASN A 204 2.44 29.43 -18.16
C ASN A 204 1.64 30.61 -17.59
N ILE A 205 2.14 31.36 -16.62
CA ILE A 205 1.49 32.56 -16.13
C ILE A 205 2.32 33.76 -16.59
N PRO A 206 1.91 34.48 -17.64
CA PRO A 206 2.49 35.77 -17.94
C PRO A 206 2.10 36.68 -16.77
N LEU A 207 3.10 37.06 -15.95
CA LEU A 207 2.93 37.95 -14.79
C LEU A 207 2.24 39.29 -15.17
N GLU A 208 2.26 39.65 -16.44
CA GLU A 208 1.55 40.81 -17.00
C GLU A 208 0.02 40.74 -16.87
N LEU A 209 -0.58 39.55 -16.84
CA LEU A 209 -2.03 39.40 -16.67
C LEU A 209 -2.50 39.59 -15.23
N ILE A 210 -1.60 39.46 -14.26
CA ILE A 210 -1.93 39.63 -12.84
C ILE A 210 -1.86 41.11 -12.43
N PHE A 211 -1.03 41.92 -13.11
CA PHE A 211 -0.83 43.32 -12.79
C PHE A 211 -1.68 44.30 -13.62
N ASN A 212 -2.39 43.84 -14.67
CA ASN A 212 -3.22 44.65 -15.54
C ASN A 212 -4.73 44.41 -15.35
N SER A 213 -5.13 43.77 -14.29
CA SER A 213 -6.54 43.61 -13.85
C SER A 213 -6.73 44.40 -12.51
#